data_96dcb377a633b3cbaf0b6546b9923877
#
_entry.id   96dcb377a633b3cbaf0b6546b9923877
#
_cell.length_a   1.000
_cell.length_b   1.000
_cell.length_c   1.000
_cell.angle_alpha   90.00
_cell.angle_beta   90.00
_cell.angle_gamma   90.00
#
_symmetry.space_group_name_H-M   'P 1'
#
loop_
_entity.id
_entity.type
_entity.pdbx_description
1 polymer ?
#
loop_
_entity_poly.entity_id
_entity_poly.type
_entity_poly.pdbx_seq_one_letter_code
_entity_poly.pdbx_strand_id
1 'polypeptide(L)'
;TDGGSGNLSVPADGYYKLTIDIAALTYTLVPVAAPTDTYTNVSIIGTVNGDDFVTDKQLTKSAFDPHLWYISGAELSAGEFKFRANNSWDTNWGTNSEYFGTGTKGGANIPLASEWTYDIYFNDATGDYTIIPVQ
;
A
#
# COMPACT_ATOMS: atom_id res chain seq x y z
N THR A 1 13.85 18.95 -21.98
CA THR A 1 12.68 18.06 -22.12
C THR A 1 11.96 18.45 -23.38
N ASP A 2 12.12 17.66 -24.38
CA ASP A 2 11.35 17.79 -25.59
C ASP A 2 9.88 17.42 -25.29
N GLY A 3 8.97 18.29 -25.60
CA GLY A 3 7.55 17.99 -25.49
C GLY A 3 7.06 16.98 -26.53
N GLY A 4 7.91 16.06 -27.00
CA GLY A 4 7.61 15.14 -28.09
C GLY A 4 7.15 13.75 -27.69
N SER A 5 7.15 13.40 -26.40
CA SER A 5 6.66 12.09 -25.94
C SER A 5 5.13 12.12 -25.84
N GLY A 6 4.48 11.21 -26.54
CA GLY A 6 3.03 11.02 -26.44
C GLY A 6 2.61 10.47 -25.07
N ASN A 7 1.37 10.68 -24.71
CA ASN A 7 0.78 10.08 -23.51
C ASN A 7 0.68 8.54 -23.67
N LEU A 8 0.85 7.83 -22.60
CA LEU A 8 0.50 6.41 -22.56
C LEU A 8 -1.03 6.30 -22.64
N SER A 9 -1.52 5.46 -23.53
CA SER A 9 -2.96 5.22 -23.67
C SER A 9 -3.35 3.86 -23.12
N VAL A 10 -4.46 3.82 -22.41
CA VAL A 10 -5.09 2.58 -21.93
C VAL A 10 -6.20 2.22 -22.90
N PRO A 11 -6.22 0.99 -23.45
CA PRO A 11 -7.16 0.63 -24.51
C PRO A 11 -8.62 0.50 -24.06
N ALA A 12 -8.85 0.23 -22.78
CA ALA A 12 -10.18 0.11 -22.16
C ALA A 12 -10.07 0.26 -20.65
N ASP A 13 -11.20 0.48 -19.99
CA ASP A 13 -11.25 0.45 -18.51
C ASP A 13 -10.87 -0.95 -18.00
N GLY A 14 -10.10 -1.04 -16.93
CA GLY A 14 -9.67 -2.31 -16.37
C GLY A 14 -8.42 -2.20 -15.52
N TYR A 15 -7.94 -3.36 -15.09
CA TYR A 15 -6.71 -3.48 -14.30
C TYR A 15 -5.56 -3.87 -15.21
N TYR A 16 -4.41 -3.21 -15.02
CA TYR A 16 -3.24 -3.40 -15.87
C TYR A 16 -1.97 -3.45 -15.03
N LYS A 17 -1.03 -4.30 -15.45
CA LYS A 17 0.35 -4.22 -15.00
C LYS A 17 1.14 -3.34 -15.96
N LEU A 18 1.61 -2.19 -15.48
CA LEU A 18 2.54 -1.32 -16.19
C LEU A 18 3.97 -1.69 -15.76
N THR A 19 4.81 -1.99 -16.71
CA THR A 19 6.26 -2.16 -16.50
C THR A 19 7.00 -1.12 -17.32
N ILE A 20 7.93 -0.40 -16.71
CA ILE A 20 8.75 0.64 -17.35
C ILE A 20 10.22 0.19 -17.29
N ASP A 21 10.87 0.14 -18.45
CA ASP A 21 12.31 -0.04 -18.56
C ASP A 21 12.95 1.32 -18.83
N ILE A 22 13.60 1.88 -17.82
CA ILE A 22 14.23 3.19 -17.91
C ILE A 22 15.54 3.19 -18.71
N ALA A 23 16.19 2.05 -18.86
CA ALA A 23 17.41 1.90 -19.65
C ALA A 23 17.09 1.79 -21.14
N ALA A 24 16.08 0.99 -21.48
CA ALA A 24 15.62 0.81 -22.86
C ALA A 24 14.63 1.91 -23.31
N LEU A 25 14.13 2.73 -22.38
CA LEU A 25 13.09 3.74 -22.62
C LEU A 25 11.80 3.13 -23.21
N THR A 26 11.44 1.94 -22.72
CA THR A 26 10.27 1.21 -23.17
C THR A 26 9.30 0.94 -22.02
N TYR A 27 8.06 0.64 -22.37
CA TYR A 27 7.05 0.20 -21.41
C TYR A 27 6.23 -0.97 -21.96
N THR A 28 5.65 -1.73 -21.06
CA THR A 28 4.62 -2.71 -21.40
C THR A 28 3.40 -2.48 -20.53
N LEU A 29 2.22 -2.63 -21.10
CA LEU A 29 0.94 -2.54 -20.42
C LEU A 29 0.18 -3.84 -20.68
N VAL A 30 0.01 -4.66 -19.64
CA VAL A 30 -0.61 -5.99 -19.76
C VAL A 30 -1.90 -6.01 -18.95
N PRO A 31 -3.06 -6.36 -19.56
CA PRO A 31 -4.29 -6.54 -18.82
C PRO A 31 -4.13 -7.64 -17.76
N VAL A 32 -4.66 -7.40 -16.56
CA VAL A 32 -4.70 -8.38 -15.46
C VAL A 32 -6.15 -8.55 -15.01
N ALA A 33 -6.45 -9.69 -14.39
CA ALA A 33 -7.77 -9.94 -13.85
C ALA A 33 -8.12 -8.91 -12.78
N ALA A 34 -9.37 -8.48 -12.74
CA ALA A 34 -9.86 -7.64 -11.65
C ALA A 34 -9.73 -8.38 -10.31
N PRO A 35 -9.32 -7.70 -9.22
CA PRO A 35 -9.35 -8.29 -7.89
C PRO A 35 -10.78 -8.70 -7.52
N THR A 36 -10.93 -9.83 -6.86
CA THR A 36 -12.23 -10.36 -6.43
C THR A 36 -12.53 -10.11 -4.97
N ASP A 37 -11.48 -10.03 -4.12
CA ASP A 37 -11.63 -9.77 -2.70
C ASP A 37 -11.95 -8.29 -2.47
N THR A 38 -12.93 -8.02 -1.61
CA THR A 38 -13.26 -6.66 -1.18
C THR A 38 -13.36 -6.59 0.33
N TYR A 39 -12.89 -5.46 0.90
CA TYR A 39 -12.87 -5.28 2.35
C TYR A 39 -13.65 -4.02 2.75
N THR A 40 -14.32 -4.09 3.91
CA THR A 40 -15.07 -2.96 4.45
C THR A 40 -14.14 -1.89 4.98
N ASN A 41 -13.08 -2.30 5.66
CA ASN A 41 -12.02 -1.42 6.14
C ASN A 41 -10.67 -2.12 6.07
N VAL A 42 -9.62 -1.31 6.07
CA VAL A 42 -8.22 -1.72 6.25
C VAL A 42 -7.60 -0.80 7.29
N SER A 43 -6.77 -1.36 8.13
CA SER A 43 -6.09 -0.67 9.22
C SER A 43 -4.62 -1.05 9.32
N ILE A 44 -3.86 -0.21 10.03
CA ILE A 44 -2.55 -0.57 10.59
C ILE A 44 -2.76 -1.00 12.03
N ILE A 45 -2.14 -2.11 12.41
CA ILE A 45 -2.12 -2.59 13.79
C ILE A 45 -0.70 -2.98 14.17
N GLY A 46 -0.24 -2.54 15.32
CA GLY A 46 1.11 -2.84 15.78
C GLY A 46 1.60 -1.92 16.88
N THR A 47 2.82 -2.16 17.32
CA THR A 47 3.47 -1.36 18.38
C THR A 47 3.67 0.10 17.98
N VAL A 48 3.66 0.40 16.68
CA VAL A 48 3.71 1.77 16.15
C VAL A 48 2.52 2.64 16.59
N ASN A 49 1.41 2.04 17.03
CA ASN A 49 0.22 2.75 17.54
C ASN A 49 0.31 3.06 19.04
N GLY A 50 1.43 2.72 19.69
CA GLY A 50 1.64 2.91 21.12
C GLY A 50 1.09 1.78 22.01
N ASP A 51 0.70 0.68 21.41
CA ASP A 51 0.22 -0.53 22.12
C ASP A 51 0.77 -1.81 21.47
N ASP A 52 0.48 -2.96 22.09
CA ASP A 52 0.96 -4.25 21.60
C ASP A 52 -0.12 -4.94 20.75
N PHE A 53 -0.32 -4.47 19.51
CA PHE A 53 -1.26 -5.02 18.53
C PHE A 53 -2.72 -5.06 19.02
N VAL A 54 -3.15 -4.03 19.72
CA VAL A 54 -4.50 -3.93 20.29
C VAL A 54 -5.38 -2.99 19.48
N THR A 55 -4.90 -1.79 19.18
CA THR A 55 -5.68 -0.73 18.56
C THR A 55 -5.43 -0.62 17.07
N ASP A 56 -6.50 -0.63 16.30
CA ASP A 56 -6.46 -0.38 14.85
C ASP A 56 -6.42 1.11 14.53
N LYS A 57 -5.47 1.53 13.72
CA LYS A 57 -5.46 2.84 13.08
C LYS A 57 -6.01 2.69 11.66
N GLN A 58 -7.23 3.18 11.44
CA GLN A 58 -7.98 2.98 10.20
C GLN A 58 -7.39 3.77 9.03
N LEU A 59 -7.31 3.16 7.85
CA LEU A 59 -7.04 3.83 6.59
C LEU A 59 -8.36 4.25 5.91
N THR A 60 -8.26 5.27 5.08
CA THR A 60 -9.36 5.74 4.23
C THR A 60 -9.31 5.02 2.89
N LYS A 61 -10.45 4.48 2.45
CA LYS A 61 -10.57 3.90 1.11
C LYS A 61 -10.56 5.01 0.06
N SER A 62 -9.79 4.84 -1.02
CA SER A 62 -9.79 5.76 -2.14
C SER A 62 -11.17 5.80 -2.82
N ALA A 63 -11.58 7.00 -3.25
CA ALA A 63 -12.79 7.17 -4.04
C ALA A 63 -12.65 6.69 -5.49
N PHE A 64 -11.41 6.51 -5.97
CA PHE A 64 -11.11 6.16 -7.37
C PHE A 64 -10.85 4.68 -7.58
N ASP A 65 -10.29 4.00 -6.57
CA ASP A 65 -9.99 2.59 -6.62
C ASP A 65 -10.34 1.95 -5.27
N PRO A 66 -11.27 0.99 -5.21
CA PRO A 66 -11.71 0.36 -3.96
C PRO A 66 -10.62 -0.49 -3.30
N HIS A 67 -9.51 -0.76 -3.98
CA HIS A 67 -8.36 -1.51 -3.46
C HIS A 67 -7.23 -0.63 -2.95
N LEU A 68 -7.31 0.69 -3.14
CA LEU A 68 -6.34 1.64 -2.61
C LEU A 68 -6.82 2.24 -1.29
N TRP A 69 -5.94 2.22 -0.31
CA TRP A 69 -6.16 2.71 1.04
C TRP A 69 -5.06 3.68 1.42
N TYR A 70 -5.38 4.71 2.18
CA TYR A 70 -4.39 5.68 2.61
C TYR A 70 -4.73 6.27 3.98
N ILE A 71 -3.70 6.78 4.64
CA ILE A 71 -3.82 7.67 5.79
C ILE A 71 -2.76 8.76 5.64
N SER A 72 -3.14 10.01 5.88
CA SER A 72 -2.21 11.13 5.83
C SER A 72 -1.97 11.67 7.23
N GLY A 73 -0.72 12.03 7.50
CA GLY A 73 -0.33 12.62 8.77
C GLY A 73 -0.47 11.68 9.98
N ALA A 74 -0.25 10.38 9.79
CA ALA A 74 -0.30 9.42 10.89
C ALA A 74 0.92 9.59 11.80
N GLU A 75 0.71 9.96 13.05
CA GLU A 75 1.74 9.90 14.10
C GLU A 75 1.94 8.44 14.48
N LEU A 76 3.16 7.93 14.31
CA LEU A 76 3.55 6.56 14.59
C LEU A 76 4.84 6.53 15.41
N SER A 77 4.89 5.67 16.41
CA SER A 77 6.11 5.36 17.15
C SER A 77 7.04 4.44 16.36
N ALA A 78 8.32 4.40 16.72
CA ALA A 78 9.19 3.33 16.26
C ALA A 78 8.66 1.98 16.74
N GLY A 79 8.75 0.97 15.91
CA GLY A 79 8.21 -0.35 16.24
C GLY A 79 7.97 -1.21 15.01
N GLU A 80 6.88 -1.96 15.04
CA GLU A 80 6.47 -2.81 13.94
C GLU A 80 4.95 -2.87 13.81
N PHE A 81 4.46 -3.18 12.61
CA PHE A 81 3.03 -3.26 12.34
C PHE A 81 2.69 -4.21 11.21
N LYS A 82 1.40 -4.43 11.01
CA LYS A 82 0.83 -5.11 9.84
C LYS A 82 -0.36 -4.31 9.31
N PHE A 83 -0.66 -4.49 8.05
CA PHE A 83 -1.98 -4.14 7.54
C PHE A 83 -2.93 -5.30 7.85
N ARG A 84 -4.18 -4.98 8.22
CA ARG A 84 -5.23 -6.00 8.33
C ARG A 84 -6.58 -5.48 7.86
N ALA A 85 -7.41 -6.42 7.36
CA ALA A 85 -8.75 -6.12 6.89
C ALA A 85 -9.79 -6.42 7.96
N ASN A 86 -10.86 -5.63 7.96
CA ASN A 86 -12.08 -5.86 8.75
C ASN A 86 -11.81 -6.00 10.26
N ASN A 87 -10.73 -5.39 10.76
CA ASN A 87 -10.27 -5.47 12.16
C ASN A 87 -10.11 -6.92 12.64
N SER A 88 -9.75 -7.83 11.73
CA SER A 88 -9.61 -9.26 12.00
C SER A 88 -8.23 -9.77 11.56
N TRP A 89 -7.70 -10.76 12.26
CA TRP A 89 -6.47 -11.45 11.88
C TRP A 89 -6.67 -12.45 10.74
N ASP A 90 -7.91 -12.72 10.30
CA ASP A 90 -8.19 -13.63 9.19
C ASP A 90 -7.53 -13.20 7.89
N THR A 91 -7.46 -11.88 7.67
CA THR A 91 -6.76 -11.31 6.52
C THR A 91 -5.86 -10.16 6.97
N ASN A 92 -4.57 -10.39 6.86
CA ASN A 92 -3.54 -9.43 7.20
C ASN A 92 -2.37 -9.54 6.23
N TRP A 93 -1.62 -8.46 6.07
CA TRP A 93 -0.45 -8.40 5.18
C TRP A 93 0.75 -7.83 5.92
N GLY A 94 1.92 -8.33 5.55
CA GLY A 94 3.18 -7.81 6.05
C GLY A 94 4.38 -8.38 5.33
N THR A 95 5.53 -7.77 5.60
CA THR A 95 6.84 -8.20 5.10
C THR A 95 7.92 -7.54 5.95
N ASN A 96 9.12 -8.08 5.96
CA ASN A 96 10.25 -7.48 6.68
C ASN A 96 10.96 -6.40 5.83
N SER A 97 10.20 -5.39 5.37
CA SER A 97 10.73 -4.27 4.57
C SER A 97 10.16 -2.96 5.11
N GLU A 98 11.05 -2.02 5.43
CA GLU A 98 10.69 -0.69 5.92
C GLU A 98 10.34 0.25 4.76
N TYR A 99 9.46 1.20 4.97
CA TYR A 99 9.04 2.28 4.07
C TYR A 99 8.31 1.88 2.79
N PHE A 100 8.67 0.78 2.15
CA PHE A 100 7.96 0.29 0.96
C PHE A 100 8.19 -1.21 0.75
N GLY A 101 7.26 -1.84 0.08
CA GLY A 101 7.36 -3.27 -0.23
C GLY A 101 6.05 -3.86 -0.69
N THR A 102 6.05 -5.18 -0.83
CA THR A 102 4.85 -5.97 -1.11
C THR A 102 4.62 -6.91 0.07
N GLY A 103 3.61 -6.60 0.88
CA GLY A 103 3.17 -7.44 1.98
C GLY A 103 2.47 -8.69 1.47
N THR A 104 2.84 -9.84 2.01
CA THR A 104 2.13 -11.10 1.76
C THR A 104 1.08 -11.37 2.82
N LYS A 105 0.00 -12.05 2.47
CA LYS A 105 -1.01 -12.50 3.45
C LYS A 105 -0.35 -13.40 4.49
N GLY A 106 -0.53 -13.06 5.77
CA GLY A 106 0.12 -13.75 6.88
C GLY A 106 1.64 -13.54 7.01
N GLY A 107 2.22 -12.61 6.24
CA GLY A 107 3.66 -12.33 6.25
C GLY A 107 4.19 -11.72 7.55
N ALA A 108 5.49 -11.45 7.60
CA ALA A 108 6.16 -10.87 8.76
C ALA A 108 5.63 -9.46 9.11
N ASN A 109 5.93 -8.97 10.30
CA ASN A 109 5.66 -7.59 10.66
C ASN A 109 6.53 -6.65 9.85
N ILE A 110 5.99 -5.48 9.50
CA ILE A 110 6.69 -4.40 8.82
C ILE A 110 7.41 -3.57 9.88
N PRO A 111 8.74 -3.45 9.82
CA PRO A 111 9.47 -2.62 10.77
C PRO A 111 9.31 -1.12 10.46
N LEU A 112 9.37 -0.28 11.48
CA LEU A 112 9.45 1.16 11.39
C LEU A 112 10.48 1.66 12.42
N ALA A 113 11.64 2.10 11.96
CA ALA A 113 12.77 2.41 12.82
C ALA A 113 12.64 3.73 13.56
N SER A 114 11.82 4.66 13.08
CA SER A 114 11.73 6.02 13.63
C SER A 114 10.31 6.39 13.99
N GLU A 115 10.16 7.06 15.12
CA GLU A 115 8.95 7.79 15.47
C GLU A 115 8.86 9.04 14.60
N TRP A 116 7.76 9.19 13.87
CA TRP A 116 7.52 10.34 12.99
C TRP A 116 6.05 10.45 12.59
N THR A 117 5.75 11.48 11.80
CA THR A 117 4.47 11.61 11.10
C THR A 117 4.61 11.07 9.69
N TYR A 118 3.70 10.20 9.26
CA TYR A 118 3.78 9.50 7.98
C TYR A 118 2.50 9.61 7.17
N ASP A 119 2.66 9.70 5.84
CA ASP A 119 1.63 9.35 4.89
C ASP A 119 1.83 7.89 4.45
N ILE A 120 0.76 7.11 4.48
CA ILE A 120 0.82 5.67 4.16
C ILE A 120 -0.20 5.36 3.08
N TYR A 121 0.24 4.59 2.09
CA TYR A 121 -0.57 4.07 1.00
C TYR A 121 -0.44 2.56 0.97
N PHE A 122 -1.57 1.88 0.74
CA PHE A 122 -1.63 0.42 0.69
C PHE A 122 -2.62 -0.03 -0.39
N ASN A 123 -2.23 -1.06 -1.14
CA ASN A 123 -3.08 -1.72 -2.13
C ASN A 123 -3.42 -3.13 -1.63
N ASP A 124 -4.68 -3.38 -1.31
CA ASP A 124 -5.13 -4.66 -0.76
C ASP A 124 -5.18 -5.80 -1.77
N ALA A 125 -5.21 -5.48 -3.07
CA ALA A 125 -5.21 -6.46 -4.15
C ALA A 125 -3.82 -7.05 -4.42
N THR A 126 -2.77 -6.24 -4.25
CA THR A 126 -1.38 -6.65 -4.52
C THR A 126 -0.55 -6.84 -3.25
N GLY A 127 -0.92 -6.17 -2.16
CA GLY A 127 -0.14 -6.07 -0.94
C GLY A 127 0.91 -4.95 -0.96
N ASP A 128 1.00 -4.19 -2.05
CA ASP A 128 1.99 -3.12 -2.17
C ASP A 128 1.69 -1.97 -1.22
N TYR A 129 2.74 -1.42 -0.63
CA TYR A 129 2.63 -0.27 0.26
C TYR A 129 3.80 0.69 0.13
N THR A 130 3.55 1.93 0.54
CA THR A 130 4.57 2.97 0.68
C THR A 130 4.29 3.78 1.94
N ILE A 131 5.34 4.08 2.70
CA ILE A 131 5.32 4.87 3.94
C ILE A 131 6.24 6.06 3.72
N ILE A 132 5.69 7.26 3.75
CA ILE A 132 6.39 8.50 3.39
C ILE A 132 6.48 9.39 4.63
N PRO A 133 7.67 9.72 5.13
CA PRO A 133 7.82 10.71 6.19
C PRO A 133 7.31 12.07 5.73
N VAL A 134 6.48 12.72 6.53
CA VAL A 134 5.97 14.07 6.29
C VAL A 134 6.94 15.10 6.88
N GLN A 135 7.27 16.12 6.08
CA GLN A 135 8.14 17.24 6.52
C GLN A 135 7.34 18.29 7.28
#